data_afad3475b26261c1c21848764bb9071a
#
_entry.id   afad3475b26261c1c21848764bb9071a
#
_cell.length_a   1.000
_cell.length_b   1.000
_cell.length_c   1.000
_cell.angle_alpha   90.00
_cell.angle_beta   90.00
_cell.angle_gamma   90.00
#
_symmetry.space_group_name_H-M   'P 1'
#
loop_
_entity.id
_entity.type
_entity.pdbx_description
1 polymer ?
#
loop_
_entity_poly.entity_id
_entity_poly.type
_entity_poly.pdbx_seq_one_letter_code
_entity_poly.pdbx_strand_id
1 'polypeptide(L)'
;MPAKPISFGSLHFAKKGDAEQYLMSMLNRYDVGDKVSSEDAVVLEAALARHPDAAAKVGSGISGFSVRGGGFGTKCFWVNRIDGTTEDFGFRKCIY
;
A
#
# COMPACT_ATOMS: atom_id res chain seq x y z
N MET A 1 20.87 15.24 -8.74
CA MET A 1 19.89 14.56 -9.60
C MET A 1 18.50 15.07 -9.29
N PRO A 2 17.72 15.44 -10.29
CA PRO A 2 16.35 15.81 -10.01
C PRO A 2 15.57 14.58 -9.52
N ALA A 3 14.68 14.80 -8.56
CA ALA A 3 13.83 13.75 -8.05
C ALA A 3 12.83 13.33 -9.15
N LYS A 4 12.57 12.04 -9.26
CA LYS A 4 11.60 11.56 -10.22
C LYS A 4 10.20 11.67 -9.61
N PRO A 5 9.23 12.22 -10.35
CA PRO A 5 7.86 12.26 -9.86
C PRO A 5 7.26 10.85 -9.83
N ILE A 6 6.27 10.67 -8.97
CA ILE A 6 5.56 9.41 -8.85
C ILE A 6 4.07 9.72 -8.63
N SER A 7 3.21 8.87 -9.15
CA SER A 7 1.76 9.04 -8.96
C SER A 7 1.09 7.72 -8.63
N PHE A 8 0.04 7.82 -7.82
CA PHE A 8 -0.84 6.70 -7.46
C PHE A 8 -2.25 7.11 -7.86
N GLY A 9 -2.67 6.68 -9.05
CA GLY A 9 -3.95 7.11 -9.58
C GLY A 9 -3.98 8.61 -9.83
N SER A 10 -4.86 9.33 -9.14
CA SER A 10 -4.99 10.78 -9.28
C SER A 10 -4.02 11.57 -8.38
N LEU A 11 -3.31 10.90 -7.48
CA LEU A 11 -2.35 11.55 -6.60
C LEU A 11 -0.99 11.63 -7.26
N HIS A 12 -0.42 12.81 -7.27
CA HIS A 12 0.89 13.07 -7.87
C HIS A 12 1.84 13.64 -6.85
N PHE A 13 3.07 13.12 -6.83
CA PHE A 13 4.11 13.58 -5.92
C PHE A 13 5.33 13.97 -6.74
N ALA A 14 5.93 15.10 -6.38
CA ALA A 14 7.13 15.59 -7.06
C ALA A 14 8.34 14.71 -6.74
N LYS A 15 8.36 14.11 -5.56
CA LYS A 15 9.48 13.30 -5.07
C LYS A 15 8.96 11.99 -4.50
N LYS A 16 9.76 10.93 -4.61
CA LYS A 16 9.45 9.64 -4.00
C LYS A 16 9.32 9.72 -2.49
N GLY A 17 10.14 10.55 -1.84
CA GLY A 17 10.05 10.76 -0.39
C GLY A 17 8.70 11.31 0.04
N ASP A 18 8.08 12.17 -0.77
CA ASP A 18 6.76 12.71 -0.48
C ASP A 18 5.69 11.60 -0.53
N ALA A 19 5.82 10.71 -1.51
CA ALA A 19 4.92 9.55 -1.61
C ALA A 19 5.08 8.61 -0.42
N GLU A 20 6.32 8.37 0.01
CA GLU A 20 6.60 7.55 1.19
C GLU A 20 5.98 8.17 2.44
N GLN A 21 6.12 9.47 2.62
CA GLN A 21 5.52 10.18 3.76
C GLN A 21 4.00 10.09 3.75
N TYR A 22 3.40 10.21 2.58
CA TYR A 22 1.94 10.09 2.44
C TYR A 22 1.45 8.71 2.88
N LEU A 23 2.09 7.66 2.39
CA LEU A 23 1.70 6.29 2.74
C LEU A 23 2.02 5.96 4.19
N MET A 24 3.12 6.48 4.73
CA MET A 24 3.46 6.32 6.14
C MET A 24 2.40 6.97 7.04
N SER A 25 1.97 8.19 6.69
CA SER A 25 0.92 8.90 7.43
C SER A 25 -0.40 8.13 7.37
N MET A 26 -0.72 7.57 6.20
CA MET A 26 -1.91 6.74 6.03
C MET A 26 -1.85 5.52 6.97
N LEU A 27 -0.73 4.83 6.98
CA LEU A 27 -0.54 3.64 7.82
C LEU A 27 -0.70 3.99 9.30
N ASN A 28 -0.17 5.13 9.72
CA ASN A 28 -0.22 5.57 11.12
C ASN A 28 -1.62 5.99 11.58
N ARG A 29 -2.54 6.24 10.65
CA ARG A 29 -3.94 6.56 11.01
C ARG A 29 -4.76 5.35 11.40
N TYR A 30 -4.26 4.15 11.10
CA TYR A 30 -4.96 2.90 11.37
C TYR A 30 -4.31 2.15 12.51
N ASP A 31 -5.13 1.40 13.24
CA ASP A 31 -4.66 0.46 14.25
C ASP A 31 -4.55 -0.94 13.65
N VAL A 32 -3.76 -1.79 14.30
CA VAL A 32 -3.66 -3.21 13.91
C VAL A 32 -5.05 -3.85 13.96
N GLY A 33 -5.45 -4.46 12.86
CA GLY A 33 -6.76 -5.08 12.71
C GLY A 33 -7.77 -4.23 11.97
N ASP A 34 -7.48 -2.96 11.72
CA ASP A 34 -8.40 -2.09 11.00
C ASP A 34 -8.43 -2.41 9.52
N LYS A 35 -9.60 -2.22 8.92
CA LYS A 35 -9.73 -2.24 7.47
C LYS A 35 -9.50 -0.83 6.93
N VAL A 36 -8.79 -0.76 5.80
CA VAL A 36 -8.54 0.51 5.13
C VAL A 36 -9.83 1.00 4.48
N SER A 37 -10.09 2.31 4.55
CA SER A 37 -11.26 2.91 3.94
C SER A 37 -11.23 2.73 2.42
N SER A 38 -12.40 2.84 1.78
CA SER A 38 -12.50 2.70 0.33
C SER A 38 -11.68 3.77 -0.41
N GLU A 39 -11.61 4.98 0.13
CA GLU A 39 -10.82 6.07 -0.45
C GLU A 39 -9.33 5.76 -0.41
N ASP A 40 -8.85 5.29 0.73
CA ASP A 40 -7.44 4.92 0.89
C ASP A 40 -7.11 3.65 0.10
N ALA A 41 -8.06 2.73 -0.01
CA ALA A 41 -7.88 1.50 -0.77
C ALA A 41 -7.59 1.79 -2.25
N VAL A 42 -8.22 2.80 -2.83
CA VAL A 42 -7.95 3.21 -4.22
C VAL A 42 -6.48 3.60 -4.39
N VAL A 43 -5.93 4.35 -3.42
CA VAL A 43 -4.53 4.76 -3.44
C VAL A 43 -3.61 3.55 -3.30
N LEU A 44 -3.92 2.65 -2.37
CA LEU A 44 -3.11 1.45 -2.14
C LEU A 44 -3.15 0.50 -3.34
N GLU A 45 -4.29 0.40 -4.01
CA GLU A 45 -4.42 -0.42 -5.21
C GLU A 45 -3.53 0.12 -6.33
N ALA A 46 -3.52 1.42 -6.53
CA ALA A 46 -2.64 2.07 -7.51
C ALA A 46 -1.17 1.89 -7.14
N ALA A 47 -0.83 1.99 -5.86
CA ALA A 47 0.53 1.77 -5.38
C ALA A 47 0.96 0.33 -5.58
N LEU A 48 0.09 -0.64 -5.24
CA LEU A 48 0.40 -2.05 -5.36
C LEU A 48 0.68 -2.45 -6.82
N ALA A 49 0.02 -1.81 -7.79
CA ALA A 49 0.26 -2.05 -9.20
C ALA A 49 1.72 -1.75 -9.61
N ARG A 50 2.44 -0.97 -8.81
CA ARG A 50 3.85 -0.63 -9.04
C ARG A 50 4.81 -1.59 -8.33
N HIS A 51 4.30 -2.49 -7.52
CA HIS A 51 5.14 -3.45 -6.77
C HIS A 51 5.79 -4.44 -7.76
N PRO A 52 7.06 -4.83 -7.54
CA PRO A 52 7.72 -5.80 -8.43
C PRO A 52 6.98 -7.13 -8.54
N ASP A 53 6.31 -7.53 -7.46
CA ASP A 53 5.54 -8.78 -7.41
C ASP A 53 4.03 -8.53 -7.41
N ALA A 54 3.59 -7.47 -8.08
CA ALA A 54 2.18 -7.06 -8.08
C ALA A 54 1.23 -8.21 -8.41
N ALA A 55 1.52 -8.98 -9.46
CA ALA A 55 0.66 -10.08 -9.87
C ALA A 55 0.50 -11.14 -8.78
N ALA A 56 1.60 -11.48 -8.10
CA ALA A 56 1.58 -12.45 -6.99
C ALA A 56 0.83 -11.89 -5.78
N LYS A 57 1.00 -10.60 -5.49
CA LYS A 57 0.32 -9.96 -4.36
C LYS A 57 -1.20 -9.85 -4.59
N VAL A 58 -1.60 -9.53 -5.80
CA VAL A 58 -3.02 -9.44 -6.17
C VAL A 58 -3.68 -10.82 -6.20
N GLY A 59 -2.98 -11.83 -6.73
CA GLY A 59 -3.48 -13.20 -6.78
C GLY A 59 -4.82 -13.30 -7.49
N SER A 60 -5.85 -13.77 -6.78
CA SER A 60 -7.21 -13.96 -7.32
C SER A 60 -7.96 -12.64 -7.55
N GLY A 61 -7.43 -11.55 -7.05
CA GLY A 61 -8.05 -10.23 -7.12
C GLY A 61 -8.13 -9.60 -5.74
N ILE A 62 -8.28 -8.29 -5.71
CA ILE A 62 -8.29 -7.52 -4.46
C ILE A 62 -9.73 -7.34 -3.99
N SER A 63 -10.02 -7.75 -2.75
CA SER A 63 -11.30 -7.43 -2.10
C SER A 63 -11.18 -6.20 -1.20
N GLY A 64 -9.98 -5.87 -0.74
CA GLY A 64 -9.74 -4.72 0.11
C GLY A 64 -8.35 -4.76 0.71
N PHE A 65 -8.12 -3.88 1.67
CA PHE A 65 -6.85 -3.79 2.38
C PHE A 65 -7.11 -3.69 3.88
N SER A 66 -6.14 -4.11 4.66
CA SER A 66 -6.18 -3.95 6.12
C SER A 66 -4.79 -3.62 6.64
N VAL A 67 -4.73 -3.21 7.90
CA VAL A 67 -3.48 -2.94 8.60
C VAL A 67 -3.32 -4.02 9.66
N ARG A 68 -2.18 -4.69 9.65
CA ARG A 68 -1.87 -5.74 10.62
C ARG A 68 -0.43 -5.62 11.05
N GLY A 69 -0.05 -6.38 12.07
CA GLY A 69 1.32 -6.42 12.52
C GLY A 69 2.25 -7.00 11.46
N GLY A 70 3.38 -6.34 11.26
CA GLY A 70 4.43 -6.78 10.32
C GLY A 70 5.63 -7.42 11.02
N GLY A 71 5.47 -7.84 12.27
CA GLY A 71 6.56 -8.34 13.09
C GLY A 71 7.30 -7.20 13.80
N PHE A 72 8.03 -7.52 14.86
CA PHE A 72 8.83 -6.55 15.64
C PHE A 72 8.03 -5.33 16.11
N GLY A 73 6.72 -5.48 16.32
CA GLY A 73 5.88 -4.38 16.79
C GLY A 73 5.53 -3.34 15.74
N THR A 74 5.87 -3.56 14.48
CA THR A 74 5.57 -2.63 13.40
C THR A 74 4.20 -2.91 12.78
N LYS A 75 3.65 -1.90 12.11
CA LYS A 75 2.43 -2.03 11.34
C LYS A 75 2.77 -2.17 9.85
N CYS A 76 1.90 -2.87 9.13
CA CYS A 76 2.09 -3.12 7.70
C CYS A 76 0.74 -3.14 7.00
N PHE A 77 0.71 -2.73 5.73
CA PHE A 77 -0.47 -2.91 4.90
C PHE A 77 -0.56 -4.35 4.42
N TRP A 78 -1.78 -4.89 4.38
CA TRP A 78 -2.07 -6.22 3.89
C TRP A 78 -3.14 -6.14 2.82
N VAL A 79 -2.95 -6.89 1.74
CA VAL A 79 -3.99 -7.04 0.71
C VAL A 79 -4.88 -8.19 1.10
N ASN A 80 -6.20 -7.97 1.00
CA ASN A 80 -7.21 -9.01 1.20
C ASN A 80 -7.70 -9.42 -0.18
N ARG A 81 -7.62 -10.71 -0.49
CA ARG A 81 -7.98 -11.23 -1.80
C ARG A 81 -9.41 -11.75 -1.82
N ILE A 82 -9.97 -11.83 -3.02
CA ILE A 82 -11.34 -12.29 -3.24
C ILE A 82 -11.55 -13.72 -2.71
N ASP A 83 -10.53 -14.57 -2.81
CA ASP A 83 -10.60 -15.95 -2.35
C ASP A 83 -10.44 -16.11 -0.83
N GLY A 84 -10.36 -15.02 -0.09
CA GLY A 84 -10.22 -15.03 1.36
C GLY A 84 -8.79 -15.08 1.86
N THR A 85 -7.81 -15.21 0.98
CA THR A 85 -6.39 -15.19 1.38
C THR A 85 -5.91 -13.77 1.57
N THR A 86 -4.83 -13.60 2.32
CA THR A 86 -4.25 -12.30 2.61
C THR A 86 -2.74 -12.37 2.49
N GLU A 87 -2.11 -11.24 2.19
CA GLU A 87 -0.67 -11.15 2.13
C GLU A 87 -0.23 -9.72 2.45
N ASP A 88 0.90 -9.58 3.14
CA ASP A 88 1.47 -8.27 3.42
C ASP A 88 2.19 -7.73 2.18
N PHE A 89 2.33 -6.41 2.13
CA PHE A 89 3.19 -5.79 1.12
C PHE A 89 3.84 -4.55 1.71
N GLY A 90 5.12 -4.35 1.34
CA GLY A 90 5.85 -3.18 1.74
C GLY A 90 5.59 -2.03 0.77
N PHE A 91 5.02 -0.93 1.25
CA PHE A 91 4.71 0.19 0.37
C PHE A 91 5.96 0.84 -0.23
N ARG A 92 7.11 0.70 0.44
CA ARG A 92 8.37 1.24 -0.10
C ARG A 92 8.76 0.57 -1.41
N LYS A 93 8.46 -0.71 -1.57
CA LYS A 93 8.72 -1.43 -2.83
C LYS A 93 7.82 -0.95 -3.96
N CYS A 94 6.71 -0.30 -3.65
CA CYS A 94 5.84 0.32 -4.65
C CYS A 94 6.40 1.65 -5.13
N ILE A 95 7.32 2.24 -4.38
CA ILE A 95 7.91 3.55 -4.65
C ILE A 95 9.30 3.41 -5.26
N TYR A 96 10.13 2.55 -4.70
CA TYR A 96 11.55 2.39 -5.06
C TYR A 96 11.83 1.09 -5.87
#